data_91d3ee6071d02cdcf1696df63a33f21f
#
_entry.id   91d3ee6071d02cdcf1696df63a33f21f
#
_cell.length_a   1.000
_cell.length_b   1.000
_cell.length_c   1.000
_cell.angle_alpha   90.00
_cell.angle_beta   90.00
_cell.angle_gamma   90.00
#
_symmetry.space_group_name_H-M   'P 1'
#
loop_
_entity.id
_entity.type
_entity.pdbx_description
1 polymer ?
#
loop_
_entity_poly.entity_id
_entity_poly.type
_entity_poly.pdbx_seq_one_letter_code
_entity_poly.pdbx_strand_id
1 'polypeptide(L)'
;MRPDRFLLVGILGLLLGGLPIYAQVPVVPLVLAGGTLVDVTDWGRSAKDQPDSIVIVQNGRITDVGSRAAVPIPKGARVIDCTGKFIVPGLIDGFAGMSSQAEANADLYMGVTTVVASNDSRRGHVYLNASPTPQVYLLDSIGTTDDWSLLIGQIGWTEKLREKGRPTELSPEDTLRQLSDTAKLGTKVLWIGHEVTAANTQWIIAHAHQMGLITYGEFVSTPYRVGVESGVDALLRMGRYELGVIPDELQRPLVDDPEGPAYTTAYDYSERLPATDPHVRSYATFLASHHSALMPTFATYFQRLPDHRNLWTEPAAALLDPARMFDPPDRKTGEMVYPLPSWSRRTPAFAQRYMEENLQKKADQSAARLWRINQVLFVSYPHYLAASGAPVSGSFTGISLHVELEMLARLGLTPREALAAATNNYALQFNWNELGLIAPGRRADILVVDADPTVSTWNVRRISTLIVDGNVIDRDALLNLKK
;
A
#
# COMPACT_ATOMS: atom_id res chain seq x y z
N MET A 1 65.90 -53.83 22.39
CA MET A 1 64.94 -54.88 22.05
C MET A 1 63.79 -54.28 21.29
N ARG A 2 63.63 -54.62 20.02
CA ARG A 2 62.48 -54.26 19.23
C ARG A 2 61.39 -55.30 19.40
N PRO A 3 60.09 -54.96 19.32
CA PRO A 3 59.15 -55.84 18.59
C PRO A 3 58.32 -55.10 17.53
N ASP A 4 58.31 -55.73 16.44
CA ASP A 4 57.30 -56.12 15.47
C ASP A 4 56.18 -55.21 15.03
N ARG A 5 56.22 -54.94 13.72
CA ARG A 5 55.17 -54.33 12.91
C ARG A 5 54.11 -55.37 12.56
N PHE A 6 52.85 -55.08 12.86
CA PHE A 6 51.71 -55.71 12.19
C PHE A 6 51.11 -54.73 11.18
N LEU A 7 51.12 -55.18 9.93
CA LEU A 7 50.53 -54.56 8.78
C LEU A 7 49.02 -54.94 8.77
N LEU A 8 48.11 -53.96 8.97
CA LEU A 8 46.69 -54.18 8.75
C LEU A 8 46.34 -53.59 7.37
N VAL A 9 46.04 -54.42 6.40
CA VAL A 9 45.47 -54.06 5.12
C VAL A 9 43.99 -53.88 5.28
N GLY A 10 43.55 -52.61 5.35
CA GLY A 10 42.14 -52.27 5.33
C GLY A 10 41.61 -52.15 3.92
N ILE A 11 40.69 -53.03 3.55
CA ILE A 11 39.95 -53.00 2.29
C ILE A 11 38.94 -51.81 2.39
N LEU A 12 39.20 -50.75 1.62
CA LEU A 12 38.28 -49.59 1.46
C LEU A 12 37.22 -50.00 0.43
N GLY A 13 36.07 -50.50 0.91
CA GLY A 13 34.90 -50.74 0.06
C GLY A 13 34.25 -49.40 -0.31
N LEU A 14 34.33 -48.97 -1.58
CA LEU A 14 33.58 -47.88 -2.16
C LEU A 14 32.10 -48.26 -2.20
N LEU A 15 31.33 -47.84 -1.20
CA LEU A 15 29.87 -47.76 -1.27
C LEU A 15 29.48 -46.50 -2.10
N LEU A 16 29.35 -46.67 -3.41
CA LEU A 16 28.63 -45.77 -4.28
C LEU A 16 27.14 -45.86 -3.92
N GLY A 17 26.73 -45.18 -2.85
CA GLY A 17 25.34 -44.91 -2.53
C GLY A 17 24.78 -44.00 -3.61
N GLY A 18 24.06 -44.54 -4.58
CA GLY A 18 23.28 -43.73 -5.52
C GLY A 18 22.29 -42.88 -4.74
N LEU A 19 22.50 -41.56 -4.75
CA LEU A 19 21.49 -40.62 -4.30
C LEU A 19 20.22 -40.86 -5.13
N PRO A 20 19.02 -40.98 -4.54
CA PRO A 20 17.81 -41.11 -5.31
C PRO A 20 17.68 -39.85 -6.18
N ILE A 21 17.74 -39.99 -7.48
CA ILE A 21 17.34 -38.99 -8.45
C ILE A 21 15.82 -38.86 -8.26
N TYR A 22 15.39 -37.90 -7.46
CA TYR A 22 13.99 -37.51 -7.47
C TYR A 22 13.70 -36.99 -8.88
N ALA A 23 13.01 -37.79 -9.67
CA ALA A 23 12.45 -37.34 -10.93
C ALA A 23 11.54 -36.15 -10.60
N GLN A 24 11.94 -34.92 -10.98
CA GLN A 24 11.08 -33.75 -10.87
C GLN A 24 9.82 -34.09 -11.68
N VAL A 25 8.68 -34.12 -11.01
CA VAL A 25 7.37 -34.20 -11.67
C VAL A 25 7.33 -33.03 -12.66
N PRO A 26 7.12 -33.27 -13.96
CA PRO A 26 7.08 -32.18 -14.94
C PRO A 26 6.00 -31.20 -14.55
N VAL A 27 6.39 -29.95 -14.26
CA VAL A 27 5.44 -28.88 -13.95
C VAL A 27 4.67 -28.57 -15.23
N VAL A 28 3.36 -28.81 -15.21
CA VAL A 28 2.48 -28.50 -16.34
C VAL A 28 2.40 -26.98 -16.49
N PRO A 29 2.82 -26.43 -17.65
CA PRO A 29 2.71 -24.98 -17.87
C PRO A 29 1.27 -24.52 -17.84
N LEU A 30 1.01 -23.35 -17.23
CA LEU A 30 -0.26 -22.64 -17.33
C LEU A 30 -0.14 -21.61 -18.47
N VAL A 31 -1.13 -21.57 -19.36
CA VAL A 31 -1.15 -20.62 -20.48
C VAL A 31 -2.45 -19.83 -20.47
N LEU A 32 -2.34 -18.52 -20.50
CA LEU A 32 -3.46 -17.61 -20.79
C LEU A 32 -3.40 -17.30 -22.29
N ALA A 33 -4.49 -17.52 -23.01
CA ALA A 33 -4.50 -17.42 -24.47
C ALA A 33 -5.69 -16.60 -24.99
N GLY A 34 -5.43 -15.67 -25.91
CA GLY A 34 -6.46 -14.96 -26.68
C GLY A 34 -6.98 -13.66 -26.04
N GLY A 35 -6.53 -13.33 -24.85
CA GLY A 35 -6.92 -12.08 -24.20
C GLY A 35 -6.14 -10.86 -24.71
N THR A 36 -6.62 -9.67 -24.38
CA THR A 36 -5.87 -8.43 -24.57
C THR A 36 -4.97 -8.21 -23.34
N LEU A 37 -3.66 -8.26 -23.52
CA LEU A 37 -2.71 -7.86 -22.50
C LEU A 37 -2.69 -6.33 -22.41
N VAL A 38 -3.06 -5.80 -21.26
CA VAL A 38 -3.13 -4.35 -21.01
C VAL A 38 -1.75 -3.80 -20.69
N ASP A 39 -1.36 -2.76 -21.40
CA ASP A 39 -0.12 -2.05 -21.14
C ASP A 39 -0.29 -1.05 -19.97
N VAL A 40 0.46 -1.27 -18.89
CA VAL A 40 0.51 -0.41 -17.70
C VAL A 40 1.88 0.25 -17.53
N THR A 41 2.70 0.27 -18.59
CA THR A 41 4.04 0.88 -18.56
C THR A 41 3.98 2.40 -18.62
N ASP A 42 5.13 3.04 -18.38
CA ASP A 42 5.27 4.50 -18.42
C ASP A 42 4.25 5.25 -17.56
N TRP A 43 4.07 4.82 -16.31
CA TRP A 43 3.07 5.40 -15.38
C TRP A 43 1.62 5.32 -15.91
N GLY A 44 1.33 4.34 -16.76
CA GLY A 44 0.03 4.18 -17.39
C GLY A 44 -0.22 5.10 -18.59
N ARG A 45 0.78 5.83 -19.07
CA ARG A 45 0.67 6.72 -20.25
C ARG A 45 0.85 5.97 -21.55
N SER A 46 1.51 4.82 -21.52
CA SER A 46 1.60 3.95 -22.69
C SER A 46 0.27 3.23 -22.95
N ALA A 47 -0.11 3.08 -24.21
CA ALA A 47 -1.33 2.40 -24.64
C ALA A 47 -1.04 1.35 -25.70
N LYS A 48 0.04 0.59 -25.51
CA LYS A 48 0.49 -0.48 -26.43
C LYS A 48 -0.09 -1.83 -26.02
N ASP A 49 -1.42 -1.88 -25.86
CA ASP A 49 -2.13 -3.12 -25.53
C ASP A 49 -1.89 -4.17 -26.62
N GLN A 50 -1.69 -5.42 -26.19
CA GLN A 50 -1.46 -6.53 -27.11
C GLN A 50 -2.69 -7.42 -27.18
N PRO A 51 -3.51 -7.36 -28.24
CA PRO A 51 -4.62 -8.26 -28.47
C PRO A 51 -4.12 -9.67 -28.79
N ASP A 52 -5.00 -10.66 -28.62
CA ASP A 52 -4.73 -12.09 -28.90
C ASP A 52 -3.37 -12.55 -28.34
N SER A 53 -3.14 -12.23 -27.08
CA SER A 53 -1.86 -12.50 -26.41
C SER A 53 -1.80 -13.94 -25.89
N ILE A 54 -0.56 -14.42 -25.74
CA ILE A 54 -0.19 -15.63 -25.02
C ILE A 54 0.68 -15.20 -23.83
N VAL A 55 0.34 -15.69 -22.64
CA VAL A 55 1.16 -15.57 -21.43
C VAL A 55 1.40 -16.98 -20.89
N ILE A 56 2.67 -17.39 -20.80
CA ILE A 56 3.08 -18.72 -20.29
C ILE A 56 3.64 -18.57 -18.89
N VAL A 57 3.15 -19.42 -17.99
CA VAL A 57 3.55 -19.43 -16.58
C VAL A 57 4.08 -20.82 -16.22
N GLN A 58 5.26 -20.85 -15.58
CA GLN A 58 5.87 -22.05 -15.01
C GLN A 58 6.55 -21.74 -13.69
N ASN A 59 6.43 -22.61 -12.70
CA ASN A 59 7.06 -22.46 -11.38
C ASN A 59 6.83 -21.09 -10.73
N GLY A 60 5.61 -20.58 -10.79
CA GLY A 60 5.25 -19.28 -10.21
C GLY A 60 5.74 -18.07 -10.99
N ARG A 61 6.43 -18.26 -12.12
CA ARG A 61 7.00 -17.18 -12.94
C ARG A 61 6.40 -17.15 -14.34
N ILE A 62 6.31 -15.96 -14.90
CA ILE A 62 6.01 -15.75 -16.32
C ILE A 62 7.27 -16.09 -17.10
N THR A 63 7.18 -17.02 -18.05
CA THR A 63 8.33 -17.42 -18.89
C THR A 63 8.29 -16.74 -20.24
N ASP A 64 7.11 -16.61 -20.83
CA ASP A 64 6.95 -16.04 -22.16
C ASP A 64 5.70 -15.19 -22.25
N VAL A 65 5.79 -14.13 -23.04
CA VAL A 65 4.69 -13.20 -23.35
C VAL A 65 4.81 -12.77 -24.80
N GLY A 66 3.71 -12.81 -25.53
CA GLY A 66 3.70 -12.33 -26.90
C GLY A 66 2.37 -12.56 -27.60
N SER A 67 2.30 -12.27 -28.90
CA SER A 67 1.12 -12.61 -29.69
C SER A 67 0.99 -14.11 -29.90
N ARG A 68 -0.23 -14.61 -30.13
CA ARG A 68 -0.48 -16.00 -30.46
C ARG A 68 0.33 -16.48 -31.69
N ALA A 69 0.65 -15.56 -32.60
CA ALA A 69 1.46 -15.90 -33.77
C ALA A 69 2.96 -16.06 -33.44
N ALA A 70 3.43 -15.42 -32.38
CA ALA A 70 4.85 -15.40 -32.02
C ALA A 70 5.24 -16.40 -30.93
N VAL A 71 4.31 -16.73 -30.01
CA VAL A 71 4.57 -17.58 -28.85
C VAL A 71 3.80 -18.89 -28.98
N PRO A 72 4.49 -20.03 -29.24
CA PRO A 72 3.84 -21.32 -29.33
C PRO A 72 3.38 -21.83 -27.97
N ILE A 73 2.19 -22.40 -27.92
CA ILE A 73 1.66 -23.04 -26.70
C ILE A 73 2.39 -24.37 -26.46
N PRO A 74 3.03 -24.59 -25.30
CA PRO A 74 3.71 -25.82 -24.97
C PRO A 74 2.77 -27.03 -25.01
N LYS A 75 3.25 -28.15 -25.52
CA LYS A 75 2.48 -29.41 -25.55
C LYS A 75 2.14 -29.85 -24.12
N GLY A 76 0.86 -30.14 -23.88
CA GLY A 76 0.38 -30.59 -22.56
C GLY A 76 0.15 -29.46 -21.56
N ALA A 77 0.25 -28.19 -21.97
CA ALA A 77 -0.06 -27.06 -21.12
C ALA A 77 -1.56 -27.03 -20.71
N ARG A 78 -1.83 -26.55 -19.49
CA ARG A 78 -3.17 -26.16 -19.08
C ARG A 78 -3.49 -24.79 -19.68
N VAL A 79 -4.45 -24.72 -20.60
CA VAL A 79 -4.81 -23.48 -21.27
C VAL A 79 -6.08 -22.89 -20.66
N ILE A 80 -6.04 -21.59 -20.34
CA ILE A 80 -7.19 -20.77 -19.98
C ILE A 80 -7.50 -19.88 -21.19
N ASP A 81 -8.70 -20.03 -21.73
CA ASP A 81 -9.20 -19.16 -22.81
C ASP A 81 -9.59 -17.80 -22.25
N CYS A 82 -8.89 -16.77 -22.70
CA CYS A 82 -9.11 -15.37 -22.35
C CYS A 82 -9.70 -14.56 -23.51
N THR A 83 -10.24 -15.21 -24.53
CA THR A 83 -10.82 -14.54 -25.69
C THR A 83 -11.92 -13.55 -25.27
N GLY A 84 -11.81 -12.28 -25.72
CA GLY A 84 -12.72 -11.20 -25.34
C GLY A 84 -12.51 -10.64 -23.93
N LYS A 85 -11.47 -11.07 -23.24
CA LYS A 85 -11.11 -10.63 -21.89
C LYS A 85 -9.80 -9.84 -21.90
N PHE A 86 -9.49 -9.23 -20.73
CA PHE A 86 -8.30 -8.42 -20.53
C PHE A 86 -7.39 -9.06 -19.48
N ILE A 87 -6.09 -9.06 -19.72
CA ILE A 87 -5.08 -9.62 -18.84
C ILE A 87 -4.29 -8.46 -18.23
N VAL A 88 -4.31 -8.37 -16.90
CA VAL A 88 -3.64 -7.30 -16.15
C VAL A 88 -2.80 -7.90 -15.02
N PRO A 89 -1.76 -7.21 -14.54
CA PRO A 89 -1.03 -7.63 -13.35
C PRO A 89 -1.96 -7.67 -12.13
N GLY A 90 -1.63 -8.50 -11.16
CA GLY A 90 -2.25 -8.44 -9.84
C GLY A 90 -2.02 -7.10 -9.17
N LEU A 91 -3.02 -6.65 -8.39
CA LEU A 91 -2.99 -5.35 -7.75
C LEU A 91 -2.07 -5.34 -6.52
N ILE A 92 -1.46 -4.20 -6.28
CA ILE A 92 -0.58 -3.92 -5.14
C ILE A 92 -1.28 -2.88 -4.26
N ASP A 93 -1.54 -3.22 -3.00
CA ASP A 93 -1.94 -2.25 -1.98
C ASP A 93 -0.69 -1.79 -1.22
N GLY A 94 -0.27 -0.56 -1.45
CA GLY A 94 0.99 -0.03 -0.93
C GLY A 94 0.99 0.35 0.54
N PHE A 95 -0.15 0.34 1.20
CA PHE A 95 -0.24 0.60 2.63
C PHE A 95 -1.56 0.09 3.21
N ALA A 96 -1.51 -1.06 3.85
CA ALA A 96 -2.67 -1.68 4.50
C ALA A 96 -2.27 -2.52 5.71
N GLY A 97 -3.24 -3.08 6.42
CA GLY A 97 -3.07 -4.16 7.38
C GLY A 97 -3.47 -5.49 6.77
N MET A 98 -2.95 -6.59 7.31
CA MET A 98 -3.40 -7.94 7.04
C MET A 98 -3.21 -8.79 8.29
N SER A 99 -4.17 -8.75 9.21
CA SER A 99 -4.05 -9.34 10.54
C SER A 99 -4.74 -10.70 10.69
N SER A 100 -5.32 -11.23 9.61
CA SER A 100 -6.07 -12.50 9.64
C SER A 100 -6.17 -13.16 8.27
N GLN A 101 -6.51 -14.45 8.25
CA GLN A 101 -6.86 -15.16 7.00
C GLN A 101 -8.06 -14.51 6.27
N ALA A 102 -9.01 -13.97 7.02
CA ALA A 102 -10.18 -13.31 6.46
C ALA A 102 -9.80 -12.07 5.65
N GLU A 103 -8.87 -11.27 6.17
CA GLU A 103 -8.33 -10.11 5.46
C GLU A 103 -7.50 -10.52 4.24
N ALA A 104 -6.65 -11.55 4.36
CA ALA A 104 -5.91 -12.10 3.21
C ALA A 104 -6.86 -12.59 2.10
N ASN A 105 -7.96 -13.25 2.48
CA ASN A 105 -8.99 -13.68 1.53
C ASN A 105 -9.72 -12.48 0.89
N ALA A 106 -10.01 -11.44 1.66
CA ALA A 106 -10.63 -10.22 1.14
C ALA A 106 -9.74 -9.52 0.11
N ASP A 107 -8.44 -9.40 0.40
CA ASP A 107 -7.45 -8.88 -0.54
C ASP A 107 -7.45 -9.69 -1.84
N LEU A 108 -7.27 -11.01 -1.75
CA LEU A 108 -7.24 -11.90 -2.92
C LEU A 108 -8.56 -11.88 -3.69
N TYR A 109 -9.71 -11.89 -2.99
CA TYR A 109 -11.02 -11.81 -3.64
C TYR A 109 -11.16 -10.56 -4.49
N MET A 110 -10.60 -9.45 -4.02
CA MET A 110 -10.59 -8.18 -4.72
C MET A 110 -9.42 -8.02 -5.72
N GLY A 111 -8.60 -9.07 -5.92
CA GLY A 111 -7.49 -9.06 -6.87
C GLY A 111 -6.22 -8.39 -6.37
N VAL A 112 -6.14 -8.10 -5.07
CA VAL A 112 -4.91 -7.62 -4.42
C VAL A 112 -4.01 -8.82 -4.19
N THR A 113 -2.92 -8.90 -4.93
CA THR A 113 -1.98 -10.02 -4.88
C THR A 113 -0.68 -9.68 -4.16
N THR A 114 -0.48 -8.40 -3.85
CA THR A 114 0.63 -7.92 -3.02
C THR A 114 0.14 -6.85 -2.06
N VAL A 115 0.55 -6.95 -0.79
CA VAL A 115 0.23 -5.97 0.26
C VAL A 115 1.51 -5.50 0.93
N VAL A 116 1.71 -4.18 1.02
CA VAL A 116 2.66 -3.59 1.95
C VAL A 116 1.96 -3.47 3.30
N ALA A 117 2.19 -4.48 4.14
CA ALA A 117 1.44 -4.68 5.36
C ALA A 117 2.15 -4.05 6.57
N SER A 118 1.43 -3.14 7.22
CA SER A 118 1.93 -2.42 8.40
C SER A 118 1.67 -3.18 9.69
N ASN A 119 2.71 -3.33 10.50
CA ASN A 119 2.65 -3.78 11.88
C ASN A 119 2.40 -2.59 12.82
N ASP A 120 1.16 -2.14 12.94
CA ASP A 120 0.84 -1.05 13.86
C ASP A 120 -0.38 -1.35 14.73
N SER A 121 -0.54 -0.62 15.81
CA SER A 121 -1.59 -0.85 16.80
C SER A 121 -3.03 -0.70 16.27
N ARG A 122 -3.23 -0.03 15.13
CA ARG A 122 -4.53 0.16 14.50
C ARG A 122 -4.87 -0.94 13.51
N ARG A 123 -3.84 -1.49 12.82
CA ARG A 123 -4.00 -2.52 11.81
C ARG A 123 -3.78 -3.92 12.36
N GLY A 124 -3.21 -4.00 13.56
CA GLY A 124 -2.85 -5.27 14.20
C GLY A 124 -1.53 -5.85 13.65
N HIS A 125 -1.14 -6.98 14.21
CA HIS A 125 0.05 -7.69 13.75
C HIS A 125 -0.23 -8.41 12.43
N VAL A 126 0.72 -8.33 11.50
CA VAL A 126 0.62 -8.99 10.19
C VAL A 126 0.57 -10.51 10.36
N TYR A 127 -0.44 -11.14 9.76
CA TYR A 127 -0.65 -12.58 9.82
C TYR A 127 0.05 -13.29 8.64
N LEU A 128 1.28 -13.74 8.87
CA LEU A 128 2.13 -14.35 7.84
C LEU A 128 1.77 -15.82 7.51
N ASN A 129 0.91 -16.46 8.30
CA ASN A 129 0.53 -17.87 8.10
C ASN A 129 -0.73 -18.05 7.25
N ALA A 130 -1.20 -16.99 6.58
CA ALA A 130 -2.36 -17.08 5.69
C ALA A 130 -2.07 -18.00 4.48
N SER A 131 -3.08 -18.80 4.10
CA SER A 131 -3.01 -19.66 2.91
C SER A 131 -4.44 -19.92 2.35
N PRO A 132 -4.76 -19.46 1.11
CA PRO A 132 -3.89 -18.65 0.24
C PRO A 132 -3.63 -17.26 0.82
N THR A 133 -2.59 -16.59 0.31
CA THR A 133 -2.20 -15.26 0.78
C THR A 133 -1.71 -14.40 -0.39
N PRO A 134 -1.95 -13.07 -0.38
CA PRO A 134 -1.15 -12.15 -1.18
C PRO A 134 0.34 -12.26 -0.79
N GLN A 135 1.23 -11.81 -1.65
CA GLN A 135 2.58 -11.54 -1.23
C GLN A 135 2.59 -10.42 -0.21
N VAL A 136 3.30 -10.63 0.90
CA VAL A 136 3.40 -9.64 1.97
C VAL A 136 4.78 -8.98 1.96
N TYR A 137 4.80 -7.67 1.84
CA TYR A 137 5.95 -6.85 2.12
C TYR A 137 5.74 -6.17 3.46
N LEU A 138 6.56 -6.55 4.46
CA LEU A 138 6.44 -5.98 5.79
C LEU A 138 6.84 -4.51 5.77
N LEU A 139 6.00 -3.71 6.43
CA LEU A 139 6.27 -2.31 6.76
C LEU A 139 6.30 -2.17 8.26
N ASP A 140 7.40 -1.65 8.78
CA ASP A 140 7.52 -1.26 10.18
C ASP A 140 7.75 0.24 10.30
N SER A 141 7.32 0.80 11.42
CA SER A 141 7.53 2.21 11.73
C SER A 141 8.81 2.41 12.55
N ILE A 142 9.43 3.56 12.37
CA ILE A 142 10.47 4.05 13.24
C ILE A 142 10.01 5.35 13.91
N GLY A 143 10.16 5.43 15.23
CA GLY A 143 9.69 6.57 15.99
C GLY A 143 10.00 6.40 17.47
N THR A 144 9.73 7.43 18.27
CA THR A 144 9.95 7.44 19.71
C THR A 144 8.90 6.67 20.48
N THR A 145 7.74 6.42 19.87
CA THR A 145 6.63 5.70 20.48
C THR A 145 5.71 5.08 19.44
N ASP A 146 5.21 3.89 19.75
CA ASP A 146 4.11 3.19 19.07
C ASP A 146 2.74 3.51 19.67
N ASP A 147 2.70 4.33 20.73
CA ASP A 147 1.46 4.75 21.39
C ASP A 147 0.76 5.85 20.59
N TRP A 148 -0.02 5.43 19.59
CA TRP A 148 -0.82 6.31 18.76
C TRP A 148 -1.80 7.19 19.52
N SER A 149 -2.17 6.82 20.74
CA SER A 149 -3.03 7.67 21.58
C SER A 149 -2.35 8.98 21.96
N LEU A 150 -1.02 9.02 21.88
CA LEU A 150 -0.21 10.22 22.10
C LEU A 150 -0.04 11.06 20.83
N LEU A 151 -0.23 10.48 19.64
CA LEU A 151 0.09 11.10 18.36
C LEU A 151 -1.14 11.69 17.66
N ILE A 152 -2.33 11.21 17.99
CA ILE A 152 -3.55 11.60 17.27
C ILE A 152 -4.40 12.58 18.06
N GLY A 153 -4.72 13.69 17.41
CA GLY A 153 -5.64 14.70 17.92
C GLY A 153 -5.12 15.38 19.18
N GLN A 154 -3.81 15.57 19.31
CA GLN A 154 -3.21 16.12 20.50
C GLN A 154 -2.35 17.33 20.22
N ILE A 155 -2.85 18.48 20.62
CA ILE A 155 -2.07 19.71 20.75
C ILE A 155 -0.93 19.48 21.74
N GLY A 156 0.29 19.88 21.38
CA GLY A 156 1.45 19.79 22.27
C GLY A 156 1.90 18.35 22.57
N TRP A 157 1.85 17.44 21.60
CA TRP A 157 2.25 16.05 21.79
C TRP A 157 3.70 15.87 22.25
N THR A 158 4.63 16.74 21.80
CA THR A 158 6.01 16.78 22.28
C THR A 158 6.08 17.06 23.80
N GLU A 159 5.24 17.98 24.28
CA GLU A 159 5.14 18.30 25.71
C GLU A 159 4.56 17.12 26.50
N LYS A 160 3.55 16.43 25.96
CA LYS A 160 3.01 15.22 26.58
C LYS A 160 3.98 14.05 26.63
N LEU A 161 4.85 13.89 25.63
CA LEU A 161 5.94 12.92 25.70
C LEU A 161 6.90 13.26 26.83
N ARG A 162 7.27 14.54 27.01
CA ARG A 162 8.10 14.99 28.13
C ARG A 162 7.43 14.76 29.47
N GLU A 163 6.16 15.11 29.62
CA GLU A 163 5.38 14.87 30.84
C GLU A 163 5.34 13.39 31.23
N LYS A 164 5.32 12.48 30.23
CA LYS A 164 5.35 11.03 30.46
C LYS A 164 6.78 10.48 30.60
N GLY A 165 7.80 11.35 30.63
CA GLY A 165 9.21 10.91 30.71
C GLY A 165 9.68 10.13 29.47
N ARG A 166 8.99 10.28 28.34
CA ARG A 166 9.38 9.66 27.07
C ARG A 166 10.39 10.55 26.33
N PRO A 167 11.36 9.95 25.63
CA PRO A 167 12.25 10.74 24.79
C PRO A 167 11.47 11.43 23.68
N THR A 168 11.78 12.69 23.41
CA THR A 168 11.20 13.47 22.30
C THR A 168 12.00 13.32 21.02
N GLU A 169 13.17 12.70 21.11
CA GLU A 169 14.04 12.37 19.99
C GLU A 169 14.63 10.97 20.19
N LEU A 170 14.84 10.26 19.09
CA LEU A 170 15.60 9.02 19.10
C LEU A 170 17.09 9.34 19.22
N SER A 171 17.79 8.64 20.11
CA SER A 171 19.24 8.64 20.07
C SER A 171 19.73 7.91 18.80
N PRO A 172 20.91 8.24 18.25
CA PRO A 172 21.49 7.49 17.14
C PRO A 172 21.61 5.99 17.42
N GLU A 173 21.94 5.62 18.67
CA GLU A 173 22.05 4.23 19.10
C GLU A 173 20.69 3.51 19.08
N ASP A 174 19.63 4.13 19.61
CA ASP A 174 18.28 3.58 19.60
C ASP A 174 17.75 3.45 18.17
N THR A 175 18.04 4.42 17.32
CA THR A 175 17.66 4.39 15.91
C THR A 175 18.34 3.24 15.17
N LEU A 176 19.66 3.05 15.36
CA LEU A 176 20.39 1.92 14.77
C LEU A 176 19.84 0.57 15.25
N ARG A 177 19.49 0.48 16.53
CA ARG A 177 18.90 -0.73 17.09
C ARG A 177 17.54 -1.02 16.42
N GLN A 178 16.65 -0.04 16.33
CA GLN A 178 15.35 -0.21 15.68
C GLN A 178 15.51 -0.61 14.21
N LEU A 179 16.38 0.06 13.44
CA LEU A 179 16.66 -0.29 12.04
C LEU A 179 17.19 -1.72 11.90
N SER A 180 18.13 -2.12 12.79
CA SER A 180 18.68 -3.46 12.78
C SER A 180 17.62 -4.53 13.08
N ASP A 181 16.74 -4.27 14.05
CA ASP A 181 15.68 -5.21 14.42
C ASP A 181 14.62 -5.32 13.33
N THR A 182 14.23 -4.19 12.74
CA THR A 182 13.37 -4.12 11.54
C THR A 182 13.92 -4.96 10.39
N ALA A 183 15.20 -4.81 10.08
CA ALA A 183 15.84 -5.60 9.00
C ALA A 183 15.85 -7.10 9.30
N LYS A 184 16.07 -7.52 10.55
CA LYS A 184 16.03 -8.94 10.97
C LYS A 184 14.65 -9.56 10.79
N LEU A 185 13.58 -8.77 10.89
CA LEU A 185 12.20 -9.22 10.66
C LEU A 185 11.87 -9.38 9.17
N GLY A 186 12.78 -9.02 8.27
CA GLY A 186 12.56 -9.10 6.82
C GLY A 186 11.72 -7.95 6.27
N THR A 187 11.61 -6.86 7.01
CA THR A 187 10.94 -5.62 6.57
C THR A 187 11.51 -5.13 5.26
N LYS A 188 10.65 -4.64 4.39
CA LYS A 188 10.98 -4.06 3.08
C LYS A 188 10.79 -2.55 3.05
N VAL A 189 9.88 -2.04 3.86
CA VAL A 189 9.48 -0.65 3.88
C VAL A 189 9.56 -0.11 5.29
N LEU A 190 10.20 1.04 5.45
CA LEU A 190 10.28 1.77 6.70
C LEU A 190 9.37 2.99 6.65
N TRP A 191 8.41 3.07 7.56
CA TRP A 191 7.57 4.24 7.74
C TRP A 191 8.20 5.17 8.78
N ILE A 192 8.52 6.40 8.35
CA ILE A 192 9.04 7.45 9.22
C ILE A 192 7.86 8.26 9.74
N GLY A 193 7.61 8.16 11.04
CA GLY A 193 6.42 8.69 11.70
C GLY A 193 6.49 10.18 12.00
N HIS A 194 5.43 10.64 12.63
CA HIS A 194 5.14 12.06 12.86
C HIS A 194 6.16 12.78 13.76
N GLU A 195 6.68 12.07 14.77
CA GLU A 195 7.52 12.63 15.82
C GLU A 195 9.01 12.72 15.47
N VAL A 196 9.42 12.13 14.36
CA VAL A 196 10.81 12.09 13.96
C VAL A 196 11.26 13.48 13.52
N THR A 197 12.32 14.01 14.16
CA THR A 197 12.85 15.33 13.84
C THR A 197 13.58 15.35 12.49
N ALA A 198 13.76 16.54 11.92
CA ALA A 198 14.42 16.73 10.63
C ALA A 198 15.83 16.11 10.58
N ALA A 199 16.62 16.29 11.64
CA ALA A 199 17.97 15.74 11.73
C ALA A 199 17.96 14.20 11.74
N ASN A 200 17.05 13.59 12.53
CA ASN A 200 16.91 12.15 12.58
C ASN A 200 16.33 11.58 11.27
N THR A 201 15.36 12.26 10.66
CA THR A 201 14.77 11.83 9.37
C THR A 201 15.84 11.71 8.29
N GLN A 202 16.69 12.72 8.13
CA GLN A 202 17.79 12.70 7.16
C GLN A 202 18.73 11.51 7.39
N TRP A 203 19.12 11.30 8.63
CA TRP A 203 20.00 10.22 9.03
C TRP A 203 19.33 8.84 8.81
N ILE A 204 18.07 8.68 9.21
CA ILE A 204 17.29 7.44 9.07
C ILE A 204 17.16 7.04 7.60
N ILE A 205 16.78 7.96 6.72
CA ILE A 205 16.61 7.69 5.28
C ILE A 205 17.94 7.17 4.69
N ALA A 206 19.06 7.86 5.00
CA ALA A 206 20.36 7.46 4.49
C ALA A 206 20.76 6.05 4.93
N HIS A 207 20.50 5.67 6.19
CA HIS A 207 20.82 4.33 6.70
C HIS A 207 19.83 3.27 6.21
N ALA A 208 18.54 3.59 6.11
CA ALA A 208 17.53 2.70 5.54
C ALA A 208 17.89 2.30 4.10
N HIS A 209 18.28 3.26 3.26
CA HIS A 209 18.71 3.00 1.89
C HIS A 209 19.98 2.12 1.82
N GLN A 210 20.96 2.35 2.73
CA GLN A 210 22.14 1.47 2.82
C GLN A 210 21.77 0.02 3.16
N MET A 211 20.66 -0.19 3.85
CA MET A 211 20.12 -1.51 4.18
C MET A 211 19.16 -2.05 3.13
N GLY A 212 18.92 -1.34 2.03
CA GLY A 212 18.00 -1.71 0.94
C GLY A 212 16.53 -1.59 1.32
N LEU A 213 16.19 -0.79 2.33
CA LEU A 213 14.81 -0.50 2.71
C LEU A 213 14.27 0.68 1.89
N ILE A 214 13.00 0.59 1.52
CA ILE A 214 12.22 1.70 0.97
C ILE A 214 11.70 2.56 2.13
N THR A 215 11.61 3.87 1.94
CA THR A 215 11.17 4.80 2.98
C THR A 215 9.86 5.49 2.62
N TYR A 216 8.88 5.42 3.53
CA TYR A 216 7.64 6.19 3.46
C TYR A 216 7.67 7.31 4.50
N GLY A 217 7.32 8.53 4.10
CA GLY A 217 7.26 9.69 4.97
C GLY A 217 5.83 10.12 5.27
N GLU A 218 5.47 10.15 6.55
CA GLU A 218 4.27 10.81 7.06
C GLU A 218 4.70 11.80 8.14
N PHE A 219 5.28 12.90 7.69
CA PHE A 219 5.98 13.85 8.57
C PHE A 219 5.01 14.82 9.27
N VAL A 220 5.40 15.23 10.48
CA VAL A 220 4.84 16.37 11.20
C VAL A 220 5.98 17.23 11.76
N SER A 221 6.87 16.63 12.57
CA SER A 221 8.04 17.34 13.13
C SER A 221 9.13 17.59 12.10
N THR A 222 9.14 16.86 11.00
CA THR A 222 10.03 17.11 9.86
C THR A 222 9.29 17.89 8.78
N PRO A 223 9.80 19.05 8.33
CA PRO A 223 9.27 19.71 7.14
C PRO A 223 9.33 18.80 5.92
N TYR A 224 8.27 18.76 5.11
CA TYR A 224 8.19 17.86 3.95
C TYR A 224 9.35 18.05 2.97
N ARG A 225 9.81 19.30 2.79
CA ARG A 225 10.98 19.58 1.94
C ARG A 225 12.24 18.88 2.44
N VAL A 226 12.48 18.87 3.74
CA VAL A 226 13.63 18.18 4.33
C VAL A 226 13.55 16.67 4.09
N GLY A 227 12.38 16.06 4.28
CA GLY A 227 12.19 14.63 4.02
C GLY A 227 12.42 14.28 2.54
N VAL A 228 11.93 15.10 1.63
CA VAL A 228 12.11 14.91 0.18
C VAL A 228 13.58 15.12 -0.23
N GLU A 229 14.26 16.17 0.25
CA GLU A 229 15.68 16.40 0.02
C GLU A 229 16.56 15.27 0.58
N SER A 230 16.11 14.62 1.63
CA SER A 230 16.78 13.46 2.20
C SER A 230 16.59 12.18 1.38
N GLY A 231 15.72 12.22 0.35
CA GLY A 231 15.50 11.12 -0.58
C GLY A 231 14.38 10.16 -0.19
N VAL A 232 13.38 10.61 0.59
CA VAL A 232 12.22 9.75 0.89
C VAL A 232 11.57 9.24 -0.40
N ASP A 233 11.29 7.93 -0.47
CA ASP A 233 10.81 7.29 -1.70
C ASP A 233 9.33 7.59 -1.98
N ALA A 234 8.49 7.69 -0.95
CA ALA A 234 7.09 8.04 -1.10
C ALA A 234 6.57 8.87 0.09
N LEU A 235 5.65 9.78 -0.21
CA LEU A 235 4.94 10.60 0.77
C LEU A 235 3.55 10.00 1.01
N LEU A 236 3.30 9.62 2.25
CA LEU A 236 2.09 8.93 2.66
C LEU A 236 1.06 9.92 3.20
N ARG A 237 -0.22 9.67 2.89
CA ARG A 237 -1.41 10.39 3.31
C ARG A 237 -1.52 11.84 2.82
N MET A 238 -2.58 12.10 2.08
CA MET A 238 -2.86 13.40 1.47
C MET A 238 -2.97 14.54 2.50
N GLY A 239 -3.46 14.25 3.70
CA GLY A 239 -3.64 15.25 4.76
C GLY A 239 -2.33 15.66 5.45
N ARG A 240 -1.19 15.19 4.95
CA ARG A 240 0.13 15.52 5.49
C ARG A 240 1.06 16.10 4.43
N TYR A 241 1.27 15.44 3.31
CA TYR A 241 2.20 15.94 2.29
C TYR A 241 1.73 17.25 1.63
N GLU A 242 0.45 17.59 1.73
CA GLU A 242 -0.08 18.88 1.28
C GLU A 242 0.59 20.07 1.97
N LEU A 243 1.11 19.88 3.19
CA LEU A 243 1.82 20.93 3.92
C LEU A 243 3.05 21.45 3.14
N GLY A 244 3.62 20.67 2.25
CA GLY A 244 4.70 21.10 1.38
C GLY A 244 4.31 22.20 0.38
N VAL A 245 3.02 22.41 0.13
CA VAL A 245 2.50 23.49 -0.72
C VAL A 245 2.44 24.83 0.01
N ILE A 246 2.39 24.80 1.34
CA ILE A 246 2.22 25.98 2.20
C ILE A 246 3.56 26.73 2.30
N PRO A 247 3.58 28.08 2.28
CA PRO A 247 4.80 28.85 2.48
C PRO A 247 5.50 28.51 3.80
N ASP A 248 6.84 28.53 3.81
CA ASP A 248 7.66 28.12 4.96
C ASP A 248 7.33 28.87 6.25
N GLU A 249 6.98 30.16 6.16
CA GLU A 249 6.58 30.97 7.31
C GLU A 249 5.28 30.49 7.96
N LEU A 250 4.40 29.84 7.21
CA LEU A 250 3.18 29.23 7.73
C LEU A 250 3.38 27.77 8.16
N GLN A 251 4.37 27.07 7.58
CA GLN A 251 4.71 25.70 7.98
C GLN A 251 5.47 25.65 9.32
N ARG A 252 6.37 26.58 9.56
CA ARG A 252 7.26 26.56 10.71
C ARG A 252 6.53 26.45 12.05
N PRO A 253 5.44 27.24 12.31
CA PRO A 253 4.68 27.08 13.53
C PRO A 253 3.93 25.73 13.64
N LEU A 254 3.65 25.05 12.52
CA LEU A 254 2.98 23.75 12.52
C LEU A 254 3.90 22.62 12.95
N VAL A 255 5.21 22.76 12.78
CA VAL A 255 6.21 21.78 13.24
C VAL A 255 6.21 21.69 14.75
N ASP A 256 6.08 22.84 15.42
CA ASP A 256 6.09 22.92 16.88
C ASP A 256 4.74 22.59 17.51
N ASP A 257 3.64 23.00 16.88
CA ASP A 257 2.26 22.77 17.33
C ASP A 257 1.32 22.49 16.15
N PRO A 258 1.26 21.22 15.70
CA PRO A 258 0.50 20.83 14.49
C PRO A 258 -1.00 21.06 14.55
N GLU A 259 -1.57 21.25 15.74
CA GLU A 259 -3.00 21.49 15.95
C GLU A 259 -3.30 22.85 16.61
N GLY A 260 -2.28 23.70 16.75
CA GLY A 260 -2.40 25.03 17.33
C GLY A 260 -3.06 26.05 16.41
N PRO A 261 -3.12 27.32 16.86
CA PRO A 261 -3.74 28.41 16.09
C PRO A 261 -3.15 28.61 14.68
N ALA A 262 -1.88 28.31 14.49
CA ALA A 262 -1.22 28.38 13.18
C ALA A 262 -1.79 27.39 12.16
N TYR A 263 -2.34 26.29 12.63
CA TYR A 263 -3.00 25.28 11.79
C TYR A 263 -4.17 25.86 10.99
N THR A 264 -5.04 26.62 11.63
CA THR A 264 -6.16 27.28 10.97
C THR A 264 -5.68 28.23 9.87
N THR A 265 -4.65 29.03 10.13
CA THR A 265 -4.08 29.96 9.14
C THR A 265 -3.50 29.23 7.94
N ALA A 266 -2.76 28.14 8.17
CA ALA A 266 -2.20 27.33 7.11
C ALA A 266 -3.27 26.65 6.27
N TYR A 267 -4.34 26.16 6.91
CA TYR A 267 -5.48 25.57 6.21
C TYR A 267 -6.30 26.60 5.43
N ASP A 268 -6.56 27.78 5.98
CA ASP A 268 -7.22 28.85 5.27
C ASP A 268 -6.45 29.30 4.03
N TYR A 269 -5.12 29.29 4.10
CA TYR A 269 -4.27 29.52 2.93
C TYR A 269 -4.50 28.44 1.88
N SER A 270 -4.40 27.17 2.27
CA SER A 270 -4.50 26.04 1.35
C SER A 270 -5.88 25.90 0.71
N GLU A 271 -6.96 26.25 1.40
CA GLU A 271 -8.34 26.25 0.86
C GLU A 271 -8.52 27.21 -0.32
N ARG A 272 -7.76 28.29 -0.35
CA ARG A 272 -7.88 29.36 -1.35
C ARG A 272 -6.89 29.26 -2.48
N LEU A 273 -6.01 28.25 -2.47
CA LEU A 273 -4.97 28.09 -3.49
C LEU A 273 -5.56 27.89 -4.88
N PRO A 274 -5.25 28.78 -5.87
CA PRO A 274 -5.53 28.51 -7.26
C PRO A 274 -4.53 27.50 -7.83
N ALA A 275 -4.92 26.72 -8.83
CA ALA A 275 -4.03 25.77 -9.52
C ALA A 275 -2.78 26.45 -10.13
N THR A 276 -2.81 27.75 -10.31
CA THR A 276 -1.71 28.56 -10.84
C THR A 276 -0.79 29.13 -9.77
N ASP A 277 -1.04 28.83 -8.48
CA ASP A 277 -0.23 29.35 -7.38
C ASP A 277 1.24 28.98 -7.54
N PRO A 278 2.18 29.94 -7.38
CA PRO A 278 3.59 29.68 -7.54
C PRO A 278 4.15 28.61 -6.57
N HIS A 279 3.62 28.54 -5.34
CA HIS A 279 4.06 27.56 -4.35
C HIS A 279 3.68 26.14 -4.74
N VAL A 280 2.49 25.94 -5.34
CA VAL A 280 2.06 24.63 -5.87
C VAL A 280 3.02 24.16 -6.96
N ARG A 281 3.30 25.04 -7.93
CA ARG A 281 4.25 24.71 -9.02
C ARG A 281 5.66 24.48 -8.52
N SER A 282 6.12 25.30 -7.58
CA SER A 282 7.44 25.15 -6.96
C SER A 282 7.54 23.80 -6.25
N TYR A 283 6.53 23.44 -5.48
CA TYR A 283 6.50 22.16 -4.77
C TYR A 283 6.42 20.97 -5.73
N ALA A 284 5.58 21.04 -6.75
CA ALA A 284 5.49 20.00 -7.79
C ALA A 284 6.82 19.80 -8.54
N THR A 285 7.49 20.90 -8.93
CA THR A 285 8.83 20.84 -9.54
C THR A 285 9.86 20.23 -8.61
N PHE A 286 9.79 20.60 -7.33
CA PHE A 286 10.66 20.07 -6.30
C PHE A 286 10.46 18.55 -6.11
N LEU A 287 9.21 18.07 -6.00
CA LEU A 287 8.90 16.64 -5.94
C LEU A 287 9.45 15.89 -7.16
N ALA A 288 9.26 16.46 -8.36
CA ALA A 288 9.72 15.86 -9.61
C ALA A 288 11.25 15.72 -9.65
N SER A 289 11.98 16.72 -9.16
CA SER A 289 13.46 16.69 -9.12
C SER A 289 14.04 15.68 -8.12
N HIS A 290 13.25 15.22 -7.16
CA HIS A 290 13.66 14.26 -6.12
C HIS A 290 12.99 12.88 -6.27
N HIS A 291 12.15 12.69 -7.30
CA HIS A 291 11.49 11.42 -7.61
C HIS A 291 10.63 10.83 -6.47
N SER A 292 10.12 11.62 -5.54
CA SER A 292 9.23 11.16 -4.46
C SER A 292 7.83 10.92 -4.99
N ALA A 293 7.26 9.72 -4.82
CA ALA A 293 5.88 9.43 -5.20
C ALA A 293 4.86 9.89 -4.14
N LEU A 294 3.61 10.08 -4.55
CA LEU A 294 2.50 10.43 -3.66
C LEU A 294 1.58 9.23 -3.44
N MET A 295 1.29 8.92 -2.17
CA MET A 295 0.38 7.86 -1.73
C MET A 295 -0.74 8.48 -0.90
N PRO A 296 -1.81 8.98 -1.52
CA PRO A 296 -2.80 9.83 -0.83
C PRO A 296 -3.66 9.09 0.18
N THR A 297 -3.92 7.80 0.01
CA THR A 297 -4.89 7.02 0.79
C THR A 297 -6.27 7.69 0.85
N PHE A 298 -6.77 8.16 -0.29
CA PHE A 298 -8.09 8.79 -0.42
C PHE A 298 -9.22 7.90 0.10
N ALA A 299 -9.05 6.59 0.01
CA ALA A 299 -10.03 5.62 0.48
C ALA A 299 -10.39 5.80 1.97
N THR A 300 -9.48 6.34 2.80
CA THR A 300 -9.74 6.65 4.21
C THR A 300 -10.65 7.88 4.41
N TYR A 301 -10.92 8.62 3.35
CA TYR A 301 -11.81 9.79 3.36
C TYR A 301 -13.10 9.56 2.55
N PHE A 302 -13.18 8.45 1.82
CA PHE A 302 -14.29 8.17 0.91
C PHE A 302 -15.65 8.20 1.61
N GLN A 303 -15.77 7.60 2.80
CA GLN A 303 -17.01 7.55 3.57
C GLN A 303 -17.45 8.92 4.13
N ARG A 304 -16.63 9.96 3.94
CA ARG A 304 -16.94 11.35 4.31
C ARG A 304 -17.41 12.18 3.11
N LEU A 305 -17.39 11.61 1.92
CA LEU A 305 -17.88 12.28 0.72
C LEU A 305 -19.39 12.12 0.62
N PRO A 306 -20.14 13.15 0.15
CA PRO A 306 -21.60 13.12 0.10
C PRO A 306 -22.17 12.00 -0.78
N ASP A 307 -21.41 11.57 -1.77
CA ASP A 307 -21.80 10.57 -2.78
C ASP A 307 -21.15 9.19 -2.56
N HIS A 308 -20.68 8.92 -1.33
CA HIS A 308 -20.12 7.60 -1.02
C HIS A 308 -21.18 6.50 -1.07
N ARG A 309 -20.76 5.30 -1.43
CA ARG A 309 -21.60 4.09 -1.34
C ARG A 309 -21.30 3.33 -0.05
N ASN A 310 -22.27 2.56 0.42
CA ASN A 310 -22.06 1.68 1.57
C ASN A 310 -21.17 0.48 1.19
N LEU A 311 -19.93 0.45 1.67
CA LEU A 311 -18.97 -0.63 1.37
C LEU A 311 -19.31 -1.94 2.05
N TRP A 312 -20.18 -1.95 3.08
CA TRP A 312 -20.67 -3.20 3.68
C TRP A 312 -21.52 -4.05 2.72
N THR A 313 -21.98 -3.49 1.61
CA THR A 313 -22.74 -4.22 0.58
C THR A 313 -21.84 -5.04 -0.35
N GLU A 314 -20.52 -4.86 -0.27
CA GLU A 314 -19.57 -5.61 -1.09
C GLU A 314 -19.45 -7.06 -0.60
N PRO A 315 -19.34 -8.05 -1.50
CA PRO A 315 -19.23 -9.46 -1.09
C PRO A 315 -18.06 -9.73 -0.14
N ALA A 316 -16.90 -9.13 -0.38
CA ALA A 316 -15.72 -9.30 0.45
C ALA A 316 -15.90 -8.71 1.88
N ALA A 317 -16.82 -7.77 2.08
CA ALA A 317 -17.10 -7.22 3.39
C ALA A 317 -17.67 -8.26 4.38
N ALA A 318 -18.26 -9.34 3.87
CA ALA A 318 -18.74 -10.46 4.70
C ALA A 318 -17.61 -11.19 5.45
N LEU A 319 -16.37 -11.06 4.98
CA LEU A 319 -15.17 -11.62 5.61
C LEU A 319 -14.66 -10.76 6.76
N LEU A 320 -14.98 -9.47 6.77
CA LEU A 320 -14.37 -8.50 7.67
C LEU A 320 -15.12 -8.42 9.00
N ASP A 321 -14.37 -8.37 10.08
CA ASP A 321 -14.89 -8.18 11.43
C ASP A 321 -14.84 -6.69 11.81
N PRO A 322 -15.99 -6.02 11.99
CA PRO A 322 -16.02 -4.61 12.40
C PRO A 322 -15.26 -4.33 13.71
N ALA A 323 -15.17 -5.32 14.62
CA ALA A 323 -14.45 -5.16 15.88
C ALA A 323 -12.92 -5.06 15.70
N ARG A 324 -12.41 -5.45 14.53
CA ARG A 324 -11.00 -5.33 14.16
C ARG A 324 -10.68 -4.11 13.33
N MET A 325 -11.70 -3.39 12.87
CA MET A 325 -11.52 -2.15 12.12
C MET A 325 -11.37 -0.98 13.08
N PHE A 326 -10.46 -0.08 12.77
CA PHE A 326 -10.36 1.18 13.47
C PHE A 326 -11.34 2.19 12.85
N ASP A 327 -12.32 2.67 13.65
CA ASP A 327 -13.42 3.52 13.21
C ASP A 327 -14.23 2.91 12.05
N PRO A 328 -14.92 1.77 12.26
CA PRO A 328 -15.77 1.20 11.23
C PRO A 328 -16.98 2.10 10.94
N PRO A 329 -17.39 2.25 9.68
CA PRO A 329 -18.62 2.97 9.35
C PRO A 329 -19.85 2.18 9.80
N ASP A 330 -21.00 2.88 9.94
CA ASP A 330 -22.28 2.23 10.23
C ASP A 330 -22.62 1.17 9.16
N ARG A 331 -23.07 0.00 9.60
CA ARG A 331 -23.32 -1.12 8.66
C ARG A 331 -24.51 -0.89 7.73
N LYS A 332 -25.48 -0.08 8.14
CA LYS A 332 -26.72 0.14 7.36
C LYS A 332 -26.53 1.28 6.35
N THR A 333 -25.88 2.36 6.78
CA THR A 333 -25.75 3.57 5.95
C THR A 333 -24.39 3.66 5.25
N GLY A 334 -23.34 3.06 5.80
CA GLY A 334 -21.96 3.23 5.35
C GLY A 334 -21.34 4.55 5.81
N GLU A 335 -22.05 5.32 6.62
CA GLU A 335 -21.57 6.62 7.12
C GLU A 335 -20.57 6.44 8.25
N MET A 336 -19.59 7.34 8.33
CA MET A 336 -18.65 7.38 9.45
C MET A 336 -19.36 7.76 10.74
N VAL A 337 -19.08 7.03 11.80
CA VAL A 337 -19.56 7.33 13.15
C VAL A 337 -18.45 8.02 13.93
N TYR A 338 -18.67 9.27 14.31
CA TYR A 338 -17.72 10.02 15.13
C TYR A 338 -18.08 9.87 16.60
N PRO A 339 -17.32 9.07 17.39
CA PRO A 339 -17.62 8.89 18.78
C PRO A 339 -17.45 10.20 19.55
N LEU A 340 -18.45 10.57 20.31
CA LEU A 340 -18.34 11.69 21.22
C LEU A 340 -17.29 11.42 22.31
N PRO A 341 -16.56 12.45 22.77
CA PRO A 341 -15.65 12.32 23.89
C PRO A 341 -16.36 11.73 25.13
N SER A 342 -15.68 10.91 25.88
CA SER A 342 -16.28 10.19 27.03
C SER A 342 -16.94 11.12 28.08
N TRP A 343 -16.42 12.34 28.22
CA TRP A 343 -16.99 13.34 29.12
C TRP A 343 -18.37 13.87 28.63
N SER A 344 -18.64 13.81 27.33
CA SER A 344 -19.92 14.26 26.77
C SER A 344 -21.11 13.39 27.18
N ARG A 345 -20.87 12.15 27.59
CA ARG A 345 -21.92 11.23 28.08
C ARG A 345 -22.72 11.78 29.27
N ARG A 346 -22.18 12.79 29.95
CA ARG A 346 -22.85 13.49 31.06
C ARG A 346 -23.59 14.74 30.64
N THR A 347 -23.54 15.09 29.36
CA THR A 347 -24.25 16.27 28.84
C THR A 347 -25.66 15.89 28.38
N PRO A 348 -26.63 16.86 28.36
CA PRO A 348 -27.96 16.61 27.83
C PRO A 348 -27.95 16.12 26.38
N ALA A 349 -28.91 15.29 25.99
CA ALA A 349 -28.99 14.68 24.66
C ALA A 349 -28.94 15.69 23.50
N PHE A 350 -29.56 16.87 23.65
CA PHE A 350 -29.50 17.93 22.63
C PHE A 350 -28.07 18.46 22.43
N ALA A 351 -27.29 18.57 23.49
CA ALA A 351 -25.91 19.03 23.43
C ALA A 351 -25.00 17.96 22.82
N GLN A 352 -25.25 16.65 23.09
CA GLN A 352 -24.56 15.55 22.44
C GLN A 352 -24.81 15.59 20.92
N ARG A 353 -26.06 15.70 20.49
CA ARG A 353 -26.43 15.83 19.08
C ARG A 353 -25.76 17.01 18.38
N TYR A 354 -25.73 18.16 19.03
CA TYR A 354 -25.03 19.34 18.51
C TYR A 354 -23.52 19.10 18.35
N MET A 355 -22.90 18.38 19.29
CA MET A 355 -21.49 18.00 19.18
C MET A 355 -21.25 17.00 18.02
N GLU A 356 -22.11 16.00 17.84
CA GLU A 356 -22.04 15.04 16.73
C GLU A 356 -22.14 15.75 15.38
N GLU A 357 -23.14 16.63 15.22
CA GLU A 357 -23.33 17.40 13.99
C GLU A 357 -22.13 18.31 13.68
N ASN A 358 -21.50 18.91 14.71
CA ASN A 358 -20.29 19.72 14.52
C ASN A 358 -19.05 18.90 14.19
N LEU A 359 -18.88 17.71 14.77
CA LEU A 359 -17.78 16.82 14.44
C LEU A 359 -17.91 16.34 12.99
N GLN A 360 -19.11 15.92 12.59
CA GLN A 360 -19.40 15.54 11.20
C GLN A 360 -19.06 16.68 10.24
N LYS A 361 -19.60 17.86 10.49
CA LYS A 361 -19.37 19.04 9.64
C LYS A 361 -17.89 19.38 9.49
N LYS A 362 -17.11 19.32 10.57
CA LYS A 362 -15.66 19.56 10.52
C LYS A 362 -14.93 18.49 9.70
N ALA A 363 -15.34 17.22 9.85
CA ALA A 363 -14.75 16.13 9.09
C ALA A 363 -15.02 16.24 7.59
N ASP A 364 -16.26 16.62 7.22
CA ASP A 364 -16.66 16.83 5.82
C ASP A 364 -15.91 18.01 5.20
N GLN A 365 -15.80 19.12 5.93
CA GLN A 365 -15.02 20.28 5.49
C GLN A 365 -13.55 19.93 5.30
N SER A 366 -12.96 19.16 6.23
CA SER A 366 -11.58 18.68 6.11
C SER A 366 -11.40 17.79 4.87
N ALA A 367 -12.30 16.85 4.64
CA ALA A 367 -12.24 15.98 3.46
C ALA A 367 -12.34 16.76 2.14
N ALA A 368 -13.28 17.71 2.07
CA ALA A 368 -13.45 18.56 0.89
C ALA A 368 -12.22 19.42 0.61
N ARG A 369 -11.61 19.98 1.64
CA ARG A 369 -10.39 20.77 1.52
C ARG A 369 -9.20 19.92 1.03
N LEU A 370 -8.96 18.78 1.65
CA LEU A 370 -7.88 17.88 1.27
C LEU A 370 -8.02 17.42 -0.18
N TRP A 371 -9.25 17.14 -0.58
CA TRP A 371 -9.57 16.82 -1.96
C TRP A 371 -9.19 17.96 -2.91
N ARG A 372 -9.62 19.20 -2.59
CA ARG A 372 -9.31 20.39 -3.39
C ARG A 372 -7.83 20.62 -3.58
N ILE A 373 -7.03 20.50 -2.53
CA ILE A 373 -5.58 20.70 -2.58
C ILE A 373 -4.93 19.66 -3.48
N ASN A 374 -5.36 18.41 -3.38
CA ASN A 374 -4.83 17.35 -4.24
C ASN A 374 -5.21 17.55 -5.71
N GLN A 375 -6.41 18.08 -6.01
CA GLN A 375 -6.77 18.46 -7.38
C GLN A 375 -5.82 19.52 -7.95
N VAL A 376 -5.43 20.49 -7.15
CA VAL A 376 -4.49 21.56 -7.55
C VAL A 376 -3.09 20.99 -7.76
N LEU A 377 -2.62 20.15 -6.84
CA LEU A 377 -1.29 19.53 -6.93
C LEU A 377 -1.21 18.55 -8.12
N PHE A 378 -2.26 17.77 -8.36
CA PHE A 378 -2.33 16.81 -9.47
C PHE A 378 -2.03 17.42 -10.83
N VAL A 379 -2.55 18.60 -11.11
CA VAL A 379 -2.31 19.28 -12.38
C VAL A 379 -0.82 19.46 -12.70
N SER A 380 0.00 19.58 -11.66
CA SER A 380 1.44 19.84 -11.78
C SER A 380 2.29 18.59 -11.52
N TYR A 381 1.79 17.60 -10.78
CA TYR A 381 2.54 16.41 -10.38
C TYR A 381 1.67 15.16 -10.25
N PRO A 382 1.41 14.43 -11.35
CA PRO A 382 0.53 13.26 -11.36
C PRO A 382 1.26 11.92 -11.04
N HIS A 383 2.23 11.90 -10.13
CA HIS A 383 3.01 10.70 -9.78
C HIS A 383 2.43 10.01 -8.53
N TYR A 384 1.42 9.18 -8.75
CA TYR A 384 0.68 8.51 -7.67
C TYR A 384 0.96 7.01 -7.60
N LEU A 385 0.97 6.49 -6.37
CA LEU A 385 0.89 5.08 -6.01
C LEU A 385 -0.41 4.84 -5.24
N ALA A 386 -1.13 3.78 -5.57
CA ALA A 386 -2.40 3.46 -4.92
C ALA A 386 -2.17 2.73 -3.59
N ALA A 387 -2.78 3.22 -2.53
CA ALA A 387 -2.73 2.62 -1.20
C ALA A 387 -4.05 2.83 -0.46
N SER A 388 -4.64 1.77 0.10
CA SER A 388 -5.96 1.86 0.71
C SER A 388 -5.97 2.48 2.10
N GLY A 389 -4.88 2.35 2.84
CA GLY A 389 -4.82 2.69 4.26
C GLY A 389 -5.62 1.76 5.17
N ALA A 390 -6.23 0.69 4.64
CA ALA A 390 -7.12 -0.20 5.40
C ALA A 390 -6.41 -0.91 6.58
N PRO A 391 -7.17 -1.32 7.62
CA PRO A 391 -8.59 -1.13 7.90
C PRO A 391 -8.86 0.07 8.85
N VAL A 392 -8.40 1.27 8.55
CA VAL A 392 -8.58 2.45 9.40
C VAL A 392 -9.49 3.50 8.75
N SER A 393 -10.13 4.32 9.58
CA SER A 393 -10.92 5.48 9.13
C SER A 393 -11.96 5.13 8.05
N GLY A 394 -12.72 4.05 8.26
CA GLY A 394 -13.78 3.62 7.34
C GLY A 394 -13.32 2.88 6.09
N SER A 395 -12.02 2.62 5.93
CA SER A 395 -11.51 1.80 4.82
C SER A 395 -11.57 0.31 5.13
N PHE A 396 -11.70 -0.51 4.09
CA PHE A 396 -11.97 -1.95 4.13
C PHE A 396 -10.86 -2.70 3.39
N THR A 397 -10.27 -3.69 4.03
CA THR A 397 -9.22 -4.53 3.43
C THR A 397 -9.69 -5.11 2.08
N GLY A 398 -8.87 -5.01 1.05
CA GLY A 398 -9.12 -5.39 -0.32
C GLY A 398 -10.08 -4.45 -1.07
N ILE A 399 -11.24 -4.13 -0.50
CA ILE A 399 -12.27 -3.31 -1.13
C ILE A 399 -11.78 -1.88 -1.36
N SER A 400 -11.11 -1.32 -0.39
CA SER A 400 -10.71 0.10 -0.40
C SER A 400 -9.57 0.41 -1.36
N LEU A 401 -8.82 -0.58 -1.85
CA LEU A 401 -7.91 -0.34 -2.97
C LEU A 401 -8.67 0.06 -4.24
N HIS A 402 -9.82 -0.58 -4.52
CA HIS A 402 -10.64 -0.18 -5.67
C HIS A 402 -11.30 1.19 -5.47
N VAL A 403 -11.60 1.55 -4.22
CA VAL A 403 -12.03 2.92 -3.89
C VAL A 403 -10.90 3.91 -4.17
N GLU A 404 -9.66 3.57 -3.82
CA GLU A 404 -8.50 4.41 -4.12
C GLU A 404 -8.32 4.62 -5.62
N LEU A 405 -8.45 3.56 -6.44
CA LEU A 405 -8.40 3.68 -7.90
C LEU A 405 -9.52 4.58 -8.44
N GLU A 406 -10.73 4.47 -7.90
CA GLU A 406 -11.84 5.35 -8.24
C GLU A 406 -11.53 6.80 -7.88
N MET A 407 -10.99 7.05 -6.70
CA MET A 407 -10.64 8.39 -6.24
C MET A 407 -9.49 8.99 -7.06
N LEU A 408 -8.49 8.21 -7.43
CA LEU A 408 -7.43 8.64 -8.34
C LEU A 408 -8.00 9.03 -9.72
N ALA A 409 -8.96 8.27 -10.24
CA ALA A 409 -9.63 8.63 -11.48
C ALA A 409 -10.49 9.90 -11.34
N ARG A 410 -11.20 10.07 -10.22
CA ARG A 410 -11.93 11.33 -9.93
C ARG A 410 -10.99 12.53 -9.77
N LEU A 411 -9.75 12.30 -9.31
CA LEU A 411 -8.73 13.34 -9.21
C LEU A 411 -8.28 13.83 -10.58
N GLY A 412 -8.27 12.96 -11.59
CA GLY A 412 -7.90 13.29 -12.96
C GLY A 412 -7.04 12.26 -13.69
N LEU A 413 -6.60 11.17 -13.02
CA LEU A 413 -5.91 10.09 -13.71
C LEU A 413 -6.89 9.38 -14.66
N THR A 414 -6.40 8.96 -15.82
CA THR A 414 -7.15 8.01 -16.65
C THR A 414 -7.29 6.67 -15.91
N PRO A 415 -8.29 5.83 -16.24
CA PRO A 415 -8.40 4.51 -15.62
C PRO A 415 -7.14 3.66 -15.78
N ARG A 416 -6.39 3.80 -16.89
CA ARG A 416 -5.11 3.13 -17.11
C ARG A 416 -4.02 3.64 -16.16
N GLU A 417 -3.91 4.92 -15.96
CA GLU A 417 -2.95 5.52 -15.01
C GLU A 417 -3.29 5.11 -13.57
N ALA A 418 -4.57 5.07 -13.22
CA ALA A 418 -5.00 4.58 -11.92
C ALA A 418 -4.66 3.09 -11.73
N LEU A 419 -4.84 2.25 -12.75
CA LEU A 419 -4.41 0.84 -12.73
C LEU A 419 -2.89 0.72 -12.60
N ALA A 420 -2.13 1.54 -13.33
CA ALA A 420 -0.67 1.58 -13.23
C ALA A 420 -0.22 1.98 -11.82
N ALA A 421 -0.94 2.89 -11.14
CA ALA A 421 -0.66 3.29 -9.76
C ALA A 421 -0.79 2.13 -8.75
N ALA A 422 -1.60 1.11 -9.05
CA ALA A 422 -1.71 -0.11 -8.26
C ALA A 422 -0.91 -1.29 -8.82
N THR A 423 -0.05 -1.08 -9.82
CA THR A 423 0.71 -2.15 -10.46
C THR A 423 2.14 -1.71 -10.79
N ASN A 424 2.43 -1.38 -12.06
CA ASN A 424 3.79 -1.14 -12.54
C ASN A 424 4.48 0.09 -11.93
N ASN A 425 3.74 1.08 -11.45
CA ASN A 425 4.36 2.26 -10.83
C ASN A 425 5.17 1.89 -9.58
N TYR A 426 4.78 0.84 -8.84
CA TYR A 426 5.56 0.30 -7.73
C TYR A 426 6.89 -0.27 -8.19
N ALA A 427 6.90 -1.00 -9.30
CA ALA A 427 8.13 -1.53 -9.89
C ALA A 427 9.06 -0.39 -10.34
N LEU A 428 8.52 0.65 -10.94
CA LEU A 428 9.28 1.82 -11.40
C LEU A 428 9.83 2.63 -10.22
N GLN A 429 9.00 2.88 -9.20
CA GLN A 429 9.37 3.73 -8.06
C GLN A 429 10.38 3.05 -7.12
N PHE A 430 10.21 1.76 -6.84
CA PHE A 430 10.96 1.06 -5.81
C PHE A 430 11.90 -0.02 -6.36
N ASN A 431 12.06 -0.12 -7.68
CA ASN A 431 12.84 -1.18 -8.35
C ASN A 431 12.37 -2.61 -7.97
N TRP A 432 11.07 -2.78 -7.71
CA TRP A 432 10.48 -4.10 -7.41
C TRP A 432 10.25 -4.88 -8.71
N ASN A 433 11.37 -5.35 -9.28
CA ASN A 433 11.39 -5.93 -10.62
C ASN A 433 10.70 -7.29 -10.75
N GLU A 434 10.21 -7.90 -9.67
CA GLU A 434 9.51 -9.18 -9.69
C GLU A 434 7.99 -9.07 -9.85
N LEU A 435 7.38 -7.87 -9.71
CA LEU A 435 5.93 -7.70 -9.70
C LEU A 435 5.45 -6.48 -10.52
N GLY A 436 4.13 -6.28 -10.57
CA GLY A 436 3.50 -5.10 -11.16
C GLY A 436 3.45 -5.06 -12.69
N LEU A 437 4.03 -6.05 -13.39
CA LEU A 437 4.02 -6.12 -14.86
C LEU A 437 3.94 -7.57 -15.33
N ILE A 438 3.22 -7.84 -16.42
CA ILE A 438 3.21 -9.13 -17.09
C ILE A 438 4.33 -9.16 -18.12
N ALA A 439 5.47 -9.73 -17.71
CA ALA A 439 6.67 -9.85 -18.52
C ALA A 439 7.50 -11.07 -18.10
N PRO A 440 8.34 -11.64 -18.99
CA PRO A 440 9.19 -12.75 -18.64
C PRO A 440 10.07 -12.48 -17.42
N GLY A 441 10.20 -13.47 -16.53
CA GLY A 441 10.95 -13.41 -15.27
C GLY A 441 10.14 -12.86 -14.07
N ARG A 442 9.03 -12.18 -14.30
CA ARG A 442 8.17 -11.64 -13.25
C ARG A 442 7.40 -12.74 -12.53
N ARG A 443 7.01 -12.49 -11.29
CA ARG A 443 6.09 -13.32 -10.54
C ARG A 443 4.74 -13.38 -11.26
N ALA A 444 4.15 -14.56 -11.34
CA ALA A 444 2.89 -14.75 -12.03
C ALA A 444 1.69 -14.44 -11.11
N ASP A 445 1.53 -13.17 -10.80
CA ASP A 445 0.36 -12.58 -10.14
C ASP A 445 -0.45 -11.86 -11.23
N ILE A 446 -1.57 -12.48 -11.64
CA ILE A 446 -2.29 -12.08 -12.85
C ILE A 446 -3.81 -12.09 -12.60
N LEU A 447 -4.49 -11.06 -13.08
CA LEU A 447 -5.94 -11.02 -13.16
C LEU A 447 -6.38 -11.12 -14.62
N VAL A 448 -7.39 -11.94 -14.87
CA VAL A 448 -8.17 -11.92 -16.11
C VAL A 448 -9.50 -11.26 -15.78
N VAL A 449 -9.81 -10.16 -16.44
CA VAL A 449 -11.04 -9.40 -16.21
C VAL A 449 -11.94 -9.38 -17.43
N ASP A 450 -13.27 -9.39 -17.21
CA ASP A 450 -14.29 -9.55 -18.26
C ASP A 450 -14.66 -8.23 -18.96
N ALA A 451 -14.07 -7.11 -18.54
CA ALA A 451 -14.33 -5.81 -19.15
C ALA A 451 -13.05 -4.96 -19.19
N ASP A 452 -12.98 -4.07 -20.15
CA ASP A 452 -11.81 -3.21 -20.40
C ASP A 452 -11.51 -2.29 -19.21
N PRO A 453 -10.41 -2.53 -18.47
CA PRO A 453 -10.04 -1.74 -17.30
C PRO A 453 -9.50 -0.36 -17.65
N THR A 454 -9.21 -0.10 -18.93
CA THR A 454 -8.71 1.20 -19.41
C THR A 454 -9.83 2.19 -19.68
N VAL A 455 -11.08 1.70 -19.73
CA VAL A 455 -12.29 2.53 -19.90
C VAL A 455 -12.88 2.95 -18.55
N SER A 456 -12.76 2.09 -17.53
CA SER A 456 -13.27 2.37 -16.18
C SER A 456 -12.49 1.59 -15.14
N THR A 457 -12.10 2.24 -14.05
CA THR A 457 -11.48 1.58 -12.89
C THR A 457 -12.39 0.51 -12.28
N TRP A 458 -13.71 0.67 -12.41
CA TRP A 458 -14.69 -0.32 -11.97
C TRP A 458 -14.54 -1.68 -12.66
N ASN A 459 -14.08 -1.70 -13.90
CA ASN A 459 -13.93 -2.90 -14.68
C ASN A 459 -12.83 -3.85 -14.18
N VAL A 460 -11.84 -3.34 -13.44
CA VAL A 460 -10.80 -4.15 -12.77
C VAL A 460 -11.42 -5.14 -11.77
N ARG A 461 -12.59 -4.85 -11.23
CA ARG A 461 -13.31 -5.70 -10.26
C ARG A 461 -13.98 -6.93 -10.90
N ARG A 462 -14.15 -6.94 -12.23
CA ARG A 462 -14.81 -8.02 -12.97
C ARG A 462 -13.87 -9.18 -13.23
N ILE A 463 -13.25 -9.68 -12.14
CA ILE A 463 -12.25 -10.74 -12.19
C ILE A 463 -12.91 -12.07 -12.48
N SER A 464 -12.58 -12.70 -13.61
CA SER A 464 -12.98 -14.07 -13.96
C SER A 464 -11.92 -15.12 -13.64
N THR A 465 -10.64 -14.73 -13.57
CA THR A 465 -9.57 -15.63 -13.16
C THR A 465 -8.57 -14.87 -12.31
N LEU A 466 -8.23 -15.43 -11.16
CA LEU A 466 -7.19 -14.95 -10.25
C LEU A 466 -6.04 -15.94 -10.26
N ILE A 467 -4.83 -15.47 -10.53
CA ILE A 467 -3.60 -16.25 -10.47
C ILE A 467 -2.66 -15.58 -9.48
N VAL A 468 -2.20 -16.35 -8.50
CA VAL A 468 -1.27 -15.90 -7.46
C VAL A 468 -0.09 -16.87 -7.43
N ASP A 469 1.11 -16.35 -7.61
CA ASP A 469 2.33 -17.17 -7.68
C ASP A 469 2.20 -18.35 -8.67
N GLY A 470 1.57 -18.08 -9.81
CA GLY A 470 1.32 -19.07 -10.86
C GLY A 470 0.18 -20.06 -10.59
N ASN A 471 -0.47 -19.99 -9.44
CA ASN A 471 -1.57 -20.88 -9.08
C ASN A 471 -2.91 -20.19 -9.34
N VAL A 472 -3.82 -20.90 -10.02
CA VAL A 472 -5.20 -20.44 -10.20
C VAL A 472 -5.94 -20.58 -8.87
N ILE A 473 -6.44 -19.49 -8.35
CA ILE A 473 -7.17 -19.45 -7.08
C ILE A 473 -8.67 -19.54 -7.35
N ASP A 474 -9.35 -20.40 -6.62
CA ASP A 474 -10.82 -20.44 -6.58
C ASP A 474 -11.32 -19.22 -5.79
N ARG A 475 -11.74 -18.21 -6.54
CA ARG A 475 -12.13 -16.93 -5.97
C ARG A 475 -13.39 -17.02 -5.13
N ASP A 476 -14.36 -17.87 -5.52
CA ASP A 476 -15.60 -18.05 -4.76
C ASP A 476 -15.34 -18.76 -3.43
N ALA A 477 -14.39 -19.68 -3.40
CA ALA A 477 -13.98 -20.35 -2.17
C ALA A 477 -13.38 -19.40 -1.13
N LEU A 478 -12.79 -18.25 -1.56
CA LEU A 478 -12.25 -17.25 -0.64
C LEU A 478 -13.32 -16.65 0.29
N LEU A 479 -14.57 -16.55 -0.18
CA LEU A 479 -15.69 -16.04 0.63
C LEU A 479 -16.20 -17.05 1.66
N ASN A 480 -15.83 -18.33 1.54
CA ASN A 480 -16.32 -19.44 2.35
C ASN A 480 -15.36 -19.80 3.49
N LEU A 481 -14.88 -18.82 4.28
CA LEU A 481 -14.18 -19.15 5.51
C LEU A 481 -15.12 -19.91 6.45
N LYS A 482 -14.80 -21.18 6.70
CA LYS A 482 -15.44 -21.90 7.82
C LYS A 482 -15.08 -21.16 9.12
N LYS A 483 -16.10 -20.59 9.74
CA LYS A 483 -15.99 -19.94 11.05
C LYS A 483 -15.55 -20.92 12.11
#